data_ae1c8495b189d0ceea38e3dcd95f313d
#
_entry.id   ae1c8495b189d0ceea38e3dcd95f313d
#
_cell.length_a   1.000
_cell.length_b   1.000
_cell.length_c   1.000
_cell.angle_alpha   90.00
_cell.angle_beta   90.00
_cell.angle_gamma   90.00
#
_symmetry.space_group_name_H-M   'P 1'
#
loop_
_entity.id
_entity.type
_entity.pdbx_description
1 polymer ?
#
loop_
_entity_poly.entity_id
_entity_poly.type
_entity_poly.pdbx_seq_one_letter_code
_entity_poly.pdbx_strand_id
1 'polypeptide(L)'
;SEIDTPEDLAVVSGRLHEIENRTVYMCFSTDMVHSGHIAIIRKAQKLGKLIIGVLSDEAVASYKRFPLMPYEERKTVFENIAGIEKVVEQKELSYAENLHKFKPTYVVHGDDWKEGFQKPIRDEVVSILAEYGGQLVEFPYSKNDKYEEIEKQSRAQLSMPDFRRGRLKKLINMKGTVTAMEAHSGITGLIVEKTKVLQEGKTYQFDAMWISSLCDSTAKGKPDICLLY
;
A
#
# COMPACT_ATOMS: atom_id res chain seq x y z
N SER A 1 -16.23 2.44 -36.51
CA SER A 1 -17.42 3.06 -37.12
C SER A 1 -17.05 4.47 -37.50
N GLU A 2 -17.26 4.81 -38.77
CA GLU A 2 -17.08 6.17 -39.28
C GLU A 2 -18.20 7.07 -38.69
N ILE A 3 -17.92 8.33 -38.50
CA ILE A 3 -18.88 9.32 -38.05
C ILE A 3 -19.36 10.05 -39.32
N ASP A 4 -20.44 9.57 -39.91
CA ASP A 4 -20.87 10.02 -41.21
C ASP A 4 -22.13 10.94 -41.17
N THR A 5 -22.80 10.97 -40.00
CA THR A 5 -24.04 11.74 -39.81
C THR A 5 -23.98 12.64 -38.57
N PRO A 6 -24.78 13.74 -38.52
CA PRO A 6 -24.92 14.53 -37.30
C PRO A 6 -25.42 13.74 -36.11
N GLU A 7 -26.23 12.70 -36.34
CA GLU A 7 -26.74 11.78 -35.33
C GLU A 7 -25.60 10.95 -34.74
N ASP A 8 -24.67 10.44 -35.58
CA ASP A 8 -23.49 9.70 -35.12
C ASP A 8 -22.60 10.60 -34.27
N LEU A 9 -22.40 11.86 -34.69
CA LEU A 9 -21.63 12.83 -33.93
C LEU A 9 -22.27 13.10 -32.54
N ALA A 10 -23.61 13.27 -32.49
CA ALA A 10 -24.31 13.46 -31.22
C ALA A 10 -24.17 12.26 -30.28
N VAL A 11 -24.26 11.03 -30.79
CA VAL A 11 -24.08 9.82 -30.03
C VAL A 11 -22.64 9.72 -29.48
N VAL A 12 -21.64 10.01 -30.33
CA VAL A 12 -20.23 9.98 -29.90
C VAL A 12 -19.93 11.07 -28.89
N SER A 13 -20.43 12.31 -29.12
CA SER A 13 -20.29 13.41 -28.17
C SER A 13 -20.95 13.11 -26.83
N GLY A 14 -22.15 12.53 -26.83
CA GLY A 14 -22.82 12.09 -25.60
C GLY A 14 -22.02 11.05 -24.82
N ARG A 15 -21.47 10.05 -25.51
CA ARG A 15 -20.61 9.04 -24.88
C ARG A 15 -19.30 9.62 -24.34
N LEU A 16 -18.67 10.55 -25.05
CA LEU A 16 -17.48 11.25 -24.58
C LEU A 16 -17.79 12.06 -23.32
N HIS A 17 -18.90 12.80 -23.31
CA HIS A 17 -19.34 13.58 -22.15
C HIS A 17 -19.65 12.68 -20.94
N GLU A 18 -20.26 11.52 -21.16
CA GLU A 18 -20.45 10.52 -20.09
C GLU A 18 -19.13 10.00 -19.53
N ILE A 19 -18.13 9.71 -20.38
CA ILE A 19 -16.81 9.25 -19.95
C ILE A 19 -16.08 10.35 -19.18
N GLU A 20 -16.14 11.59 -19.65
CA GLU A 20 -15.53 12.75 -19.00
C GLU A 20 -16.09 13.02 -17.59
N ASN A 21 -17.35 12.64 -17.34
CA ASN A 21 -17.99 12.78 -16.03
C ASN A 21 -17.73 11.59 -15.08
N ARG A 22 -17.22 10.47 -15.58
CA ARG A 22 -16.88 9.32 -14.74
C ARG A 22 -15.59 9.59 -13.98
N THR A 23 -15.58 9.15 -12.74
CA THR A 23 -14.37 9.17 -11.89
C THR A 23 -13.88 7.77 -11.61
N VAL A 24 -12.57 7.62 -11.60
CA VAL A 24 -11.88 6.36 -11.35
C VAL A 24 -10.96 6.52 -10.16
N TYR A 25 -10.99 5.59 -9.25
CA TYR A 25 -10.09 5.57 -8.09
C TYR A 25 -9.14 4.38 -8.14
N MET A 26 -7.87 4.61 -7.90
CA MET A 26 -6.85 3.57 -7.71
C MET A 26 -6.01 3.91 -6.49
N CYS A 27 -5.52 2.89 -5.78
CA CYS A 27 -4.59 3.08 -4.67
C CYS A 27 -3.26 2.41 -4.94
N PHE A 28 -2.18 3.09 -4.55
CA PHE A 28 -0.82 2.60 -4.67
C PHE A 28 -0.06 2.67 -3.35
N SER A 29 0.71 1.62 -3.10
CA SER A 29 1.64 1.51 -1.97
C SER A 29 3.10 1.40 -2.42
N THR A 30 3.34 1.59 -3.73
CA THR A 30 4.65 1.30 -4.32
C THR A 30 5.65 2.42 -4.06
N ASP A 31 6.88 2.03 -3.79
CA ASP A 31 8.03 2.93 -3.74
C ASP A 31 8.63 3.17 -5.14
N MET A 32 8.42 2.23 -6.07
CA MET A 32 8.93 2.32 -7.43
C MET A 32 7.80 2.18 -8.44
N VAL A 33 7.56 3.23 -9.20
CA VAL A 33 6.66 3.19 -10.35
C VAL A 33 7.41 2.61 -11.55
N HIS A 34 6.87 1.56 -12.15
CA HIS A 34 7.44 0.90 -13.32
C HIS A 34 6.41 0.75 -14.44
N SER A 35 6.82 0.22 -15.59
CA SER A 35 5.96 0.08 -16.77
C SER A 35 4.65 -0.66 -16.52
N GLY A 36 4.63 -1.65 -15.61
CA GLY A 36 3.41 -2.35 -15.20
C GLY A 36 2.40 -1.42 -14.53
N HIS A 37 2.85 -0.55 -13.63
CA HIS A 37 2.00 0.47 -13.00
C HIS A 37 1.49 1.48 -14.05
N ILE A 38 2.36 1.94 -14.96
CA ILE A 38 1.94 2.84 -16.03
C ILE A 38 0.91 2.18 -16.96
N ALA A 39 1.05 0.89 -17.24
CA ALA A 39 0.10 0.16 -18.09
C ALA A 39 -1.30 0.10 -17.47
N ILE A 40 -1.42 -0.17 -16.16
CA ILE A 40 -2.72 -0.21 -15.48
C ILE A 40 -3.30 1.22 -15.32
N ILE A 41 -2.47 2.22 -15.03
CA ILE A 41 -2.86 3.63 -14.99
C ILE A 41 -3.48 4.05 -16.32
N ARG A 42 -2.83 3.75 -17.46
CA ARG A 42 -3.35 4.06 -18.80
C ARG A 42 -4.68 3.35 -19.11
N LYS A 43 -4.89 2.15 -18.60
CA LYS A 43 -6.19 1.45 -18.73
C LYS A 43 -7.26 2.15 -17.90
N ALA A 44 -6.94 2.57 -16.68
CA ALA A 44 -7.85 3.29 -15.79
C ALA A 44 -8.25 4.66 -16.38
N GLN A 45 -7.30 5.39 -16.96
CA GLN A 45 -7.55 6.69 -17.64
C GLN A 45 -8.57 6.61 -18.78
N LYS A 46 -8.70 5.46 -19.43
CA LYS A 46 -9.73 5.25 -20.48
C LYS A 46 -11.15 5.10 -19.93
N LEU A 47 -11.29 4.89 -18.62
CA LEU A 47 -12.59 4.72 -17.97
C LEU A 47 -13.16 6.04 -17.44
N GLY A 48 -12.32 7.08 -17.23
CA GLY A 48 -12.73 8.38 -16.70
C GLY A 48 -11.58 9.13 -16.04
N LYS A 49 -11.92 10.22 -15.33
CA LYS A 49 -10.98 11.06 -14.58
C LYS A 49 -10.36 10.28 -13.43
N LEU A 50 -9.04 10.14 -13.46
CA LEU A 50 -8.32 9.25 -12.54
C LEU A 50 -7.87 9.98 -11.27
N ILE A 51 -8.33 9.48 -10.14
CA ILE A 51 -7.87 9.86 -8.80
C ILE A 51 -6.96 8.76 -8.27
N ILE A 52 -5.76 9.12 -7.88
CA ILE A 52 -4.80 8.19 -7.27
C ILE A 52 -4.74 8.40 -5.76
N GLY A 53 -5.05 7.36 -5.00
CA GLY A 53 -4.74 7.26 -3.58
C GLY A 53 -3.31 6.77 -3.40
N VAL A 54 -2.50 7.50 -2.63
CA VAL A 54 -1.17 7.05 -2.21
C VAL A 54 -1.25 6.71 -0.73
N LEU A 55 -0.90 5.48 -0.36
CA LEU A 55 -0.91 5.06 1.05
C LEU A 55 0.06 5.90 1.87
N SER A 56 -0.37 6.34 3.04
CA SER A 56 0.52 6.99 4.03
C SER A 56 1.67 6.07 4.44
N ASP A 57 2.71 6.61 5.04
CA ASP A 57 3.84 5.81 5.51
C ASP A 57 3.42 4.83 6.61
N GLU A 58 2.49 5.26 7.50
CA GLU A 58 1.89 4.43 8.53
C GLU A 58 1.09 3.27 7.93
N ALA A 59 0.26 3.57 6.92
CA ALA A 59 -0.53 2.54 6.23
C ALA A 59 0.35 1.51 5.54
N VAL A 60 1.42 1.93 4.86
CA VAL A 60 2.40 1.01 4.26
C VAL A 60 3.10 0.18 5.35
N ALA A 61 3.53 0.81 6.45
CA ALA A 61 4.22 0.13 7.55
C ALA A 61 3.33 -0.87 8.29
N SER A 62 1.99 -0.71 8.24
CA SER A 62 1.06 -1.61 8.92
C SER A 62 1.00 -3.02 8.32
N TYR A 63 1.35 -3.20 7.03
CA TYR A 63 1.27 -4.50 6.36
C TYR A 63 2.53 -4.90 5.57
N LYS A 64 3.31 -3.91 5.17
CA LYS A 64 4.64 -4.08 4.59
C LYS A 64 5.69 -3.58 5.58
N ARG A 65 6.93 -3.75 5.24
CA ARG A 65 8.02 -3.05 5.95
C ARG A 65 8.01 -1.58 5.55
N PHE A 66 8.82 -0.75 6.23
CA PHE A 66 8.93 0.67 5.91
C PHE A 66 9.00 0.94 4.42
N PRO A 67 8.31 1.98 3.93
CA PRO A 67 8.50 2.45 2.57
C PRO A 67 9.95 2.90 2.36
N LEU A 68 10.47 2.71 1.16
CA LEU A 68 11.80 3.18 0.76
C LEU A 68 11.81 4.70 0.59
N MET A 69 10.71 5.22 0.04
CA MET A 69 10.48 6.64 -0.21
C MET A 69 9.38 7.16 0.75
N PRO A 70 9.58 8.33 1.38
CA PRO A 70 8.54 8.98 2.17
C PRO A 70 7.27 9.24 1.33
N TYR A 71 6.14 9.38 2.01
CA TYR A 71 4.86 9.65 1.37
C TYR A 71 4.91 10.82 0.39
N GLU A 72 5.53 11.96 0.76
CA GLU A 72 5.61 13.16 -0.08
C GLU A 72 6.38 12.92 -1.40
N GLU A 73 7.43 12.11 -1.36
CA GLU A 73 8.18 11.74 -2.57
C GLU A 73 7.34 10.81 -3.46
N ARG A 74 6.69 9.80 -2.88
CA ARG A 74 5.79 8.88 -3.61
C ARG A 74 4.63 9.64 -4.25
N LYS A 75 4.01 10.57 -3.52
CA LYS A 75 2.95 11.45 -4.01
C LYS A 75 3.44 12.29 -5.18
N THR A 76 4.60 12.94 -5.04
CA THR A 76 5.22 13.76 -6.11
C THR A 76 5.40 12.97 -7.40
N VAL A 77 5.82 11.69 -7.32
CA VAL A 77 5.94 10.84 -8.52
C VAL A 77 4.59 10.72 -9.24
N PHE A 78 3.51 10.43 -8.53
CA PHE A 78 2.18 10.28 -9.14
C PHE A 78 1.63 11.62 -9.66
N GLU A 79 1.86 12.74 -8.98
CA GLU A 79 1.44 14.07 -9.42
C GLU A 79 2.06 14.49 -10.77
N ASN A 80 3.21 13.90 -11.12
CA ASN A 80 3.92 14.16 -12.38
C ASN A 80 3.63 13.13 -13.48
N ILE A 81 2.70 12.21 -13.27
CA ILE A 81 2.23 11.30 -14.32
C ILE A 81 1.08 11.96 -15.08
N ALA A 82 1.27 12.13 -16.39
CA ALA A 82 0.27 12.75 -17.25
C ALA A 82 -1.08 12.03 -17.20
N GLY A 83 -2.17 12.80 -17.14
CA GLY A 83 -3.56 12.31 -17.18
C GLY A 83 -4.08 11.81 -15.82
N ILE A 84 -3.39 12.06 -14.73
CA ILE A 84 -3.92 11.92 -13.37
C ILE A 84 -4.60 13.24 -13.00
N GLU A 85 -5.87 13.16 -12.67
CA GLU A 85 -6.69 14.34 -12.29
C GLU A 85 -6.32 14.83 -10.89
N LYS A 86 -6.11 13.89 -9.96
CA LYS A 86 -5.84 14.20 -8.56
C LYS A 86 -5.07 13.08 -7.87
N VAL A 87 -4.12 13.47 -7.00
CA VAL A 87 -3.45 12.57 -6.06
C VAL A 87 -3.89 12.91 -4.65
N VAL A 88 -4.29 11.90 -3.88
CA VAL A 88 -4.82 12.05 -2.52
C VAL A 88 -4.14 11.07 -1.58
N GLU A 89 -4.09 11.43 -0.31
CA GLU A 89 -3.62 10.52 0.73
C GLU A 89 -4.66 9.44 1.00
N GLN A 90 -4.20 8.20 1.17
CA GLN A 90 -4.96 7.11 1.76
C GLN A 90 -4.29 6.71 3.08
N LYS A 91 -4.90 7.10 4.20
CA LYS A 91 -4.33 6.98 5.54
C LYS A 91 -4.29 5.57 6.07
N GLU A 92 -5.17 4.72 5.57
CA GLU A 92 -5.33 3.32 5.99
C GLU A 92 -5.37 2.38 4.78
N LEU A 93 -5.25 1.07 5.05
CA LEU A 93 -5.46 0.05 4.00
C LEU A 93 -6.91 0.01 3.53
N SER A 94 -7.85 0.34 4.40
CA SER A 94 -9.26 0.53 4.06
C SER A 94 -9.43 1.64 3.03
N TYR A 95 -10.29 1.42 2.07
CA TYR A 95 -10.65 2.40 1.05
C TYR A 95 -11.83 3.29 1.48
N ALA A 96 -12.48 2.97 2.61
CA ALA A 96 -13.77 3.53 3.02
C ALA A 96 -13.78 5.05 3.03
N GLU A 97 -12.78 5.71 3.67
CA GLU A 97 -12.73 7.18 3.75
C GLU A 97 -12.75 7.82 2.37
N ASN A 98 -11.88 7.37 1.47
CA ASN A 98 -11.77 7.95 0.15
C ASN A 98 -12.93 7.57 -0.78
N LEU A 99 -13.47 6.35 -0.68
CA LEU A 99 -14.62 5.94 -1.48
C LEU A 99 -15.89 6.70 -1.09
N HIS A 100 -16.17 6.89 0.20
CA HIS A 100 -17.31 7.70 0.64
C HIS A 100 -17.15 9.18 0.27
N LYS A 101 -15.90 9.70 0.30
CA LYS A 101 -15.60 11.09 -0.05
C LYS A 101 -15.73 11.40 -1.54
N PHE A 102 -15.19 10.54 -2.40
CA PHE A 102 -15.11 10.80 -3.84
C PHE A 102 -16.19 10.08 -4.64
N LYS A 103 -16.81 9.03 -4.11
CA LYS A 103 -17.83 8.21 -4.76
C LYS A 103 -17.50 7.88 -6.23
N PRO A 104 -16.33 7.29 -6.50
CA PRO A 104 -15.90 7.07 -7.87
C PRO A 104 -16.82 6.09 -8.59
N THR A 105 -17.03 6.31 -9.88
CA THR A 105 -17.79 5.38 -10.75
C THR A 105 -17.10 4.03 -10.81
N TYR A 106 -15.77 4.03 -10.85
CA TYR A 106 -14.95 2.81 -10.89
C TYR A 106 -13.85 2.84 -9.85
N VAL A 107 -13.63 1.70 -9.20
CA VAL A 107 -12.36 1.41 -8.52
C VAL A 107 -11.59 0.45 -9.41
N VAL A 108 -10.32 0.75 -9.66
CA VAL A 108 -9.43 -0.10 -10.48
C VAL A 108 -8.33 -0.68 -9.61
N HIS A 109 -8.12 -1.99 -9.72
CA HIS A 109 -7.05 -2.70 -9.01
C HIS A 109 -6.47 -3.85 -9.87
N GLY A 110 -5.31 -4.37 -9.49
CA GLY A 110 -4.84 -5.66 -9.97
C GLY A 110 -5.69 -6.81 -9.41
N ASP A 111 -5.67 -7.97 -10.05
CA ASP A 111 -6.43 -9.14 -9.57
C ASP A 111 -5.72 -9.94 -8.47
N ASP A 112 -4.56 -9.47 -8.01
CA ASP A 112 -3.71 -10.08 -6.99
C ASP A 112 -4.29 -10.04 -5.57
N TRP A 113 -5.35 -9.27 -5.33
CA TRP A 113 -6.03 -9.15 -4.02
C TRP A 113 -7.27 -10.05 -3.85
N LYS A 114 -7.59 -10.87 -4.84
CA LYS A 114 -8.74 -11.82 -4.78
C LYS A 114 -8.57 -12.87 -3.70
N GLU A 115 -7.33 -13.15 -3.34
CA GLU A 115 -6.98 -14.15 -2.34
C GLU A 115 -6.01 -13.58 -1.31
N GLY A 116 -5.86 -14.29 -0.19
CA GLY A 116 -4.89 -13.94 0.84
C GLY A 116 -5.29 -12.76 1.72
N PHE A 117 -4.29 -12.01 2.16
CA PHE A 117 -4.40 -10.95 3.15
C PHE A 117 -5.28 -9.76 2.70
N GLN A 118 -5.30 -9.46 1.41
CA GLN A 118 -6.03 -8.30 0.88
C GLN A 118 -7.49 -8.61 0.52
N LYS A 119 -7.91 -9.86 0.56
CA LYS A 119 -9.30 -10.25 0.26
C LYS A 119 -10.35 -9.49 1.09
N PRO A 120 -10.22 -9.31 2.42
CA PRO A 120 -11.18 -8.52 3.20
C PRO A 120 -11.30 -7.07 2.73
N ILE A 121 -10.19 -6.45 2.28
CA ILE A 121 -10.19 -5.10 1.74
C ILE A 121 -10.95 -5.04 0.42
N ARG A 122 -10.76 -6.03 -0.44
CA ARG A 122 -11.53 -6.17 -1.68
C ARG A 122 -13.03 -6.28 -1.41
N ASP A 123 -13.41 -7.13 -0.46
CA ASP A 123 -14.82 -7.36 -0.12
C ASP A 123 -15.46 -6.08 0.47
N GLU A 124 -14.71 -5.31 1.27
CA GLU A 124 -15.09 -3.97 1.75
C GLU A 124 -15.33 -3.01 0.58
N VAL A 125 -14.40 -2.94 -0.38
CA VAL A 125 -14.53 -2.07 -1.57
C VAL A 125 -15.78 -2.42 -2.37
N VAL A 126 -16.05 -3.70 -2.61
CA VAL A 126 -17.25 -4.16 -3.32
C VAL A 126 -18.52 -3.73 -2.57
N SER A 127 -18.53 -3.87 -1.23
CA SER A 127 -19.68 -3.48 -0.40
C SER A 127 -19.94 -1.98 -0.49
N ILE A 128 -18.91 -1.15 -0.34
CA ILE A 128 -19.05 0.32 -0.41
C ILE A 128 -19.48 0.78 -1.80
N LEU A 129 -18.91 0.20 -2.86
CA LEU A 129 -19.31 0.52 -4.23
C LEU A 129 -20.79 0.22 -4.48
N ALA A 130 -21.32 -0.86 -3.92
CA ALA A 130 -22.73 -1.22 -4.04
C ALA A 130 -23.68 -0.18 -3.42
N GLU A 131 -23.24 0.58 -2.41
CA GLU A 131 -24.06 1.61 -1.74
C GLU A 131 -24.48 2.74 -2.69
N TYR A 132 -23.67 3.06 -3.69
CA TYR A 132 -23.91 4.17 -4.61
C TYR A 132 -23.85 3.79 -6.11
N GLY A 133 -23.81 2.49 -6.42
CA GLY A 133 -23.81 1.99 -7.80
C GLY A 133 -22.46 2.05 -8.52
N GLY A 134 -21.36 2.19 -7.79
CA GLY A 134 -20.01 2.10 -8.34
C GLY A 134 -19.64 0.65 -8.73
N GLN A 135 -18.55 0.49 -9.47
CA GLN A 135 -18.10 -0.82 -9.96
C GLN A 135 -16.60 -1.04 -9.72
N LEU A 136 -16.24 -2.28 -9.37
CA LEU A 136 -14.86 -2.71 -9.30
C LEU A 136 -14.40 -3.26 -10.65
N VAL A 137 -13.30 -2.73 -11.17
CA VAL A 137 -12.66 -3.20 -12.41
C VAL A 137 -11.29 -3.77 -12.07
N GLU A 138 -11.09 -5.04 -12.32
CA GLU A 138 -9.85 -5.74 -12.01
C GLU A 138 -9.11 -6.09 -13.31
N PHE A 139 -7.82 -5.75 -13.36
CA PHE A 139 -6.96 -6.13 -14.47
C PHE A 139 -5.96 -7.20 -14.02
N PRO A 140 -5.59 -8.14 -14.92
CA PRO A 140 -4.54 -9.10 -14.63
C PRO A 140 -3.26 -8.39 -14.16
N TYR A 141 -2.75 -8.83 -13.02
CA TYR A 141 -1.50 -8.31 -12.47
C TYR A 141 -0.32 -8.85 -13.29
N SER A 142 0.42 -7.95 -13.90
CA SER A 142 1.64 -8.31 -14.64
C SER A 142 2.81 -8.35 -13.67
N LYS A 143 3.13 -9.52 -13.13
CA LYS A 143 4.38 -9.71 -12.39
C LYS A 143 5.57 -9.45 -13.30
N ASN A 144 6.53 -8.70 -12.77
CA ASN A 144 7.80 -8.52 -13.44
C ASN A 144 8.92 -8.84 -12.44
N ASP A 145 9.44 -10.04 -12.56
CA ASP A 145 10.45 -10.63 -11.66
C ASP A 145 11.69 -9.73 -11.49
N LYS A 146 12.04 -8.96 -12.53
CA LYS A 146 13.18 -8.02 -12.47
C LYS A 146 12.95 -6.89 -11.47
N TYR A 147 11.73 -6.34 -11.42
CA TYR A 147 11.42 -5.26 -10.47
C TYR A 147 11.28 -5.79 -9.04
N GLU A 148 10.72 -6.99 -8.85
CA GLU A 148 10.69 -7.65 -7.55
C GLU A 148 12.10 -7.90 -7.02
N GLU A 149 13.02 -8.31 -7.88
CA GLU A 149 14.42 -8.53 -7.50
C GLU A 149 15.13 -7.21 -7.15
N ILE A 150 14.93 -6.14 -7.91
CA ILE A 150 15.48 -4.81 -7.60
C ILE A 150 14.93 -4.29 -6.27
N GLU A 151 13.62 -4.43 -6.02
CA GLU A 151 13.01 -4.04 -4.75
C GLU A 151 13.61 -4.84 -3.59
N LYS A 152 13.79 -6.14 -3.76
CA LYS A 152 14.39 -7.01 -2.76
C LYS A 152 15.86 -6.64 -2.47
N GLN A 153 16.65 -6.34 -3.50
CA GLN A 153 18.02 -5.89 -3.34
C GLN A 153 18.10 -4.52 -2.67
N SER A 154 17.25 -3.57 -3.04
CA SER A 154 17.17 -2.26 -2.39
C SER A 154 16.78 -2.41 -0.92
N ARG A 155 15.84 -3.28 -0.59
CA ARG A 155 15.46 -3.60 0.80
C ARG A 155 16.59 -4.28 1.57
N ALA A 156 17.40 -5.11 0.93
CA ALA A 156 18.56 -5.73 1.55
C ALA A 156 19.64 -4.69 1.91
N GLN A 157 19.85 -3.67 1.08
CA GLN A 157 20.76 -2.56 1.38
C GLN A 157 20.30 -1.74 2.60
N LEU A 158 18.99 -1.63 2.84
CA LEU A 158 18.46 -0.97 4.04
C LEU A 158 18.73 -1.75 5.34
N SER A 159 19.22 -2.97 5.26
CA SER A 159 19.67 -3.74 6.41
C SER A 159 21.08 -3.35 6.90
N MET A 160 21.76 -2.44 6.23
CA MET A 160 23.07 -1.92 6.66
C MET A 160 22.96 -1.20 8.02
N PRO A 161 24.05 -1.23 8.84
CA PRO A 161 24.02 -0.71 10.21
C PRO A 161 23.58 0.75 10.32
N ASP A 162 23.98 1.60 9.37
CA ASP A 162 23.67 3.03 9.39
C ASP A 162 22.16 3.30 9.17
N PHE A 163 21.54 2.55 8.29
CA PHE A 163 20.08 2.62 8.10
C PHE A 163 19.33 2.06 9.30
N ARG A 164 19.83 0.98 9.91
CA ARG A 164 19.20 0.36 11.08
C ARG A 164 19.20 1.28 12.31
N ARG A 165 20.25 2.05 12.53
CA ARG A 165 20.35 2.98 13.69
C ARG A 165 19.26 4.05 13.69
N GLY A 166 18.86 4.57 12.53
CA GLY A 166 17.80 5.56 12.41
C GLY A 166 16.38 5.01 12.44
N ARG A 167 16.22 3.69 12.34
CA ARG A 167 14.92 3.05 12.09
C ARG A 167 13.93 3.19 13.24
N LEU A 168 14.38 2.98 14.47
CA LEU A 168 13.54 3.14 15.65
C LEU A 168 13.03 4.58 15.80
N LYS A 169 13.92 5.57 15.58
CA LYS A 169 13.54 6.98 15.61
C LYS A 169 12.49 7.33 14.56
N LYS A 170 12.65 6.83 13.32
CA LYS A 170 11.66 7.00 12.25
C LYS A 170 10.33 6.39 12.66
N LEU A 171 10.35 5.19 13.24
CA LEU A 171 9.14 4.48 13.67
C LEU A 171 8.38 5.25 14.76
N ILE A 172 9.11 5.75 15.77
CA ILE A 172 8.52 6.57 16.84
C ILE A 172 7.92 7.86 16.26
N ASN A 173 8.62 8.52 15.34
CA ASN A 173 8.13 9.76 14.72
C ASN A 173 6.85 9.52 13.89
N MET A 174 6.74 8.36 13.24
CA MET A 174 5.57 8.01 12.44
C MET A 174 4.37 7.62 13.28
N LYS A 175 4.58 6.74 14.27
CA LYS A 175 3.48 6.12 15.03
C LYS A 175 3.17 6.80 16.36
N GLY A 176 4.07 7.64 16.84
CA GLY A 176 4.01 8.20 18.19
C GLY A 176 4.29 7.18 19.30
N THR A 177 3.78 5.96 19.16
CA THR A 177 3.98 4.83 20.09
C THR A 177 4.43 3.60 19.33
N VAL A 178 5.43 2.90 19.87
CA VAL A 178 6.00 1.68 19.31
C VAL A 178 5.73 0.52 20.27
N THR A 179 5.17 -0.57 19.73
CA THR A 179 4.96 -1.81 20.48
C THR A 179 6.15 -2.74 20.29
N ALA A 180 6.83 -3.07 21.38
CA ALA A 180 7.95 -4.02 21.35
C ALA A 180 7.61 -5.25 22.20
N MET A 181 7.95 -6.43 21.67
CA MET A 181 7.83 -7.69 22.40
C MET A 181 9.20 -8.23 22.73
N GLU A 182 9.35 -8.77 23.93
CA GLU A 182 10.60 -9.40 24.34
C GLU A 182 10.89 -10.68 23.57
N ALA A 183 12.14 -10.83 23.15
CA ALA A 183 12.67 -12.06 22.56
C ALA A 183 14.03 -12.38 23.17
N HIS A 184 14.26 -13.64 23.51
CA HIS A 184 15.48 -14.12 24.15
C HIS A 184 16.14 -15.32 23.43
N SER A 185 15.52 -15.75 22.31
CA SER A 185 16.04 -16.84 21.48
C SER A 185 15.61 -16.64 20.02
N GLY A 186 16.23 -17.36 19.10
CA GLY A 186 15.83 -17.34 17.70
C GLY A 186 14.38 -17.76 17.50
N ILE A 187 13.87 -18.70 18.28
CA ILE A 187 12.47 -19.18 18.21
C ILE A 187 11.52 -18.07 18.68
N THR A 188 11.79 -17.45 19.83
CA THR A 188 10.94 -16.36 20.32
C THR A 188 10.97 -15.16 19.40
N GLY A 189 12.12 -14.86 18.77
CA GLY A 189 12.22 -13.85 17.73
C GLY A 189 11.34 -14.15 16.51
N LEU A 190 11.33 -15.39 16.05
CA LEU A 190 10.45 -15.82 14.95
C LEU A 190 8.96 -15.72 15.33
N ILE A 191 8.60 -16.06 16.57
CA ILE A 191 7.22 -15.91 17.07
C ILE A 191 6.82 -14.44 17.02
N VAL A 192 7.65 -13.53 17.54
CA VAL A 192 7.36 -12.08 17.50
C VAL A 192 7.20 -11.58 16.07
N GLU A 193 8.10 -11.99 15.15
CA GLU A 193 8.06 -11.59 13.74
C GLU A 193 6.80 -12.09 13.02
N LYS A 194 6.36 -13.31 13.32
CA LYS A 194 5.24 -13.97 12.64
C LYS A 194 3.88 -13.69 13.28
N THR A 195 3.85 -13.19 14.52
CA THR A 195 2.61 -12.89 15.21
C THR A 195 1.89 -11.72 14.53
N LYS A 196 0.70 -11.99 14.04
CA LYS A 196 -0.21 -11.02 13.45
C LYS A 196 -1.61 -11.29 13.95
N VAL A 197 -2.31 -10.23 14.33
CA VAL A 197 -3.71 -10.29 14.77
C VAL A 197 -4.53 -9.44 13.82
N LEU A 198 -5.58 -10.01 13.25
CA LEU A 198 -6.56 -9.29 12.46
C LEU A 198 -7.75 -8.95 13.38
N GLN A 199 -7.98 -7.67 13.60
CA GLN A 199 -9.09 -7.15 14.39
C GLN A 199 -9.72 -5.96 13.67
N GLU A 200 -11.04 -5.99 13.47
CA GLU A 200 -11.81 -4.91 12.81
C GLU A 200 -11.22 -4.49 11.44
N GLY A 201 -10.78 -5.46 10.63
CA GLY A 201 -10.17 -5.21 9.33
C GLY A 201 -8.73 -4.66 9.37
N LYS A 202 -8.17 -4.43 10.57
CA LYS A 202 -6.79 -3.97 10.77
C LYS A 202 -5.89 -5.11 11.21
N THR A 203 -4.69 -5.16 10.65
CA THR A 203 -3.67 -6.12 11.09
C THR A 203 -2.76 -5.45 12.11
N TYR A 204 -2.71 -6.06 13.28
CA TYR A 204 -1.80 -5.68 14.36
C TYR A 204 -0.61 -6.63 14.39
N GLN A 205 0.58 -6.08 14.53
CA GLN A 205 1.84 -6.81 14.73
C GLN A 205 2.77 -5.97 15.59
N PHE A 206 3.75 -6.61 16.20
CA PHE A 206 4.77 -5.89 16.96
C PHE A 206 5.67 -5.08 16.02
N ASP A 207 5.99 -3.87 16.42
CA ASP A 207 6.84 -2.95 15.66
C ASP A 207 8.32 -3.24 15.81
N ALA A 208 8.70 -3.80 16.96
CA ALA A 208 10.08 -4.08 17.33
C ALA A 208 10.18 -5.34 18.21
N MET A 209 11.39 -5.87 18.29
CA MET A 209 11.77 -6.88 19.28
C MET A 209 12.72 -6.26 20.28
N TRP A 210 12.48 -6.53 21.56
CA TRP A 210 13.40 -6.22 22.63
C TRP A 210 14.22 -7.47 22.93
N ILE A 211 15.52 -7.43 22.67
CA ILE A 211 16.42 -8.52 23.04
C ILE A 211 16.78 -8.37 24.51
N SER A 212 16.30 -9.30 25.32
CA SER A 212 16.51 -9.27 26.76
C SER A 212 17.87 -9.82 27.14
N SER A 213 18.75 -8.95 27.64
CA SER A 213 20.04 -9.35 28.19
C SER A 213 19.88 -10.18 29.45
N LEU A 214 18.92 -9.82 30.30
CA LEU A 214 18.63 -10.55 31.53
C LEU A 214 18.23 -12.01 31.27
N CYS A 215 17.25 -12.23 30.37
CA CYS A 215 16.80 -13.57 30.04
C CYS A 215 17.92 -14.41 29.37
N ASP A 216 18.71 -13.82 28.48
CA ASP A 216 19.82 -14.51 27.83
C ASP A 216 20.93 -14.86 28.83
N SER A 217 21.31 -13.95 29.71
CA SER A 217 22.31 -14.15 30.75
C SER A 217 21.86 -15.19 31.75
N THR A 218 20.62 -15.13 32.22
CA THR A 218 20.04 -16.08 33.16
C THR A 218 19.97 -17.48 32.56
N ALA A 219 19.56 -17.61 31.29
CA ALA A 219 19.54 -18.91 30.59
C ALA A 219 20.92 -19.54 30.45
N LYS A 220 21.96 -18.72 30.43
CA LYS A 220 23.38 -19.17 30.38
C LYS A 220 24.02 -19.31 31.77
N GLY A 221 23.24 -19.11 32.85
CA GLY A 221 23.78 -19.16 34.23
C GLY A 221 24.76 -18.02 34.53
N LYS A 222 24.67 -16.90 33.86
CA LYS A 222 25.55 -15.72 34.02
C LYS A 222 24.76 -14.57 34.64
N PRO A 223 25.45 -13.72 35.45
CA PRO A 223 24.79 -12.49 35.92
C PRO A 223 24.46 -11.55 34.74
N ASP A 224 23.42 -10.75 34.90
CA ASP A 224 23.06 -9.70 33.94
C ASP A 224 24.07 -8.54 34.03
N ILE A 225 25.23 -8.78 33.47
CA ILE A 225 26.25 -7.76 33.31
C ILE A 225 26.26 -7.42 31.81
N CYS A 226 26.00 -6.16 31.48
CA CYS A 226 26.16 -5.67 30.11
C CYS A 226 27.67 -5.76 29.75
N LEU A 227 28.07 -6.94 29.29
CA LEU A 227 29.44 -7.17 28.83
C LEU A 227 29.56 -6.59 27.43
N LEU A 228 30.04 -5.36 27.33
CA LEU A 228 30.67 -4.85 26.14
C LEU A 228 32.01 -5.57 25.98
N TYR A 229 32.06 -6.54 25.08
CA TYR A 229 33.29 -7.08 24.54
C TYR A 229 33.52 -6.54 23.14
#